data_acfa388fb29e62251b3ea3b484556711
#
_entry.id   acfa388fb29e62251b3ea3b484556711
#
_cell.length_a   1.000
_cell.length_b   1.000
_cell.length_c   1.000
_cell.angle_alpha   90.00
_cell.angle_beta   90.00
_cell.angle_gamma   90.00
#
_symmetry.space_group_name_H-M   'P 1'
#
loop_
_entity.id
_entity.type
_entity.pdbx_description
1 polymer ?
#
loop_
_entity_poly.entity_id
_entity_poly.type
_entity_poly.pdbx_seq_one_letter_code
_entity_poly.pdbx_strand_id
1 'polypeptide(L)'
;MKYRLVLLLLILVSNFSANAKPKIVTSITPVASLVAMLTEDEADVVAINISSGCPHHYQMRPSDKPKIFESKMLIYIDDSFDSFAAKLAEKFEGKVVKISSFGSLNFQDGKEGINWHFWLDLNNVLAFHDELAAILIKEIPDLKTVVESNKSKARAKIKSLIQLKGHELAAIKDIVVVSDSLEHFFKDVDADVVKLYKKTHSSLRDYNDIEYTLGNDTAQCIVIDSAQDDSVYKKFNKKMVKLDSENWINDERDGVRVDLFSRKYLEMIELLKGCIDKS
;
A
#
# COMPACT_ATOMS: atom_id res chain seq x y z
N MET A 1 -34.64 50.67 15.36
CA MET A 1 -33.77 50.25 14.24
C MET A 1 -32.46 49.54 14.68
N LYS A 2 -31.78 49.90 15.75
CA LYS A 2 -30.52 49.32 16.19
C LYS A 2 -30.60 47.82 16.60
N TYR A 3 -31.71 47.36 17.17
CA TYR A 3 -31.87 45.95 17.57
C TYR A 3 -32.17 44.98 16.42
N ARG A 4 -32.75 45.47 15.31
CA ARG A 4 -32.98 44.64 14.11
C ARG A 4 -31.67 44.31 13.37
N LEU A 5 -30.70 45.21 13.41
CA LEU A 5 -29.39 45.01 12.77
C LEU A 5 -28.52 44.01 13.53
N VAL A 6 -28.60 43.99 14.87
CA VAL A 6 -27.88 43.03 15.73
C VAL A 6 -28.43 41.64 15.57
N LEU A 7 -29.76 41.45 15.40
CA LEU A 7 -30.40 40.16 15.20
C LEU A 7 -30.02 39.56 13.81
N LEU A 8 -29.90 40.40 12.77
CA LEU A 8 -29.45 39.98 11.44
C LEU A 8 -27.96 39.55 11.43
N LEU A 9 -27.09 40.18 12.20
CA LEU A 9 -25.69 39.82 12.34
C LEU A 9 -25.52 38.49 13.06
N LEU A 10 -26.34 38.19 14.07
CA LEU A 10 -26.33 36.93 14.81
C LEU A 10 -26.80 35.72 13.94
N ILE A 11 -27.68 35.93 12.98
CA ILE A 11 -28.13 34.88 12.07
C ILE A 11 -27.08 34.54 10.99
N LEU A 12 -26.22 35.49 10.63
CA LEU A 12 -25.13 35.28 9.66
C LEU A 12 -23.93 34.50 10.22
N VAL A 13 -23.77 34.46 11.54
CA VAL A 13 -22.64 33.73 12.20
C VAL A 13 -22.96 32.26 12.47
N SER A 14 -24.22 31.84 12.36
CA SER A 14 -24.67 30.52 12.77
C SER A 14 -24.55 29.42 11.70
N ASN A 15 -23.96 29.68 10.52
CA ASN A 15 -23.86 28.70 9.44
C ASN A 15 -22.45 28.24 9.09
N PHE A 16 -21.44 28.61 9.89
CA PHE A 16 -20.12 27.99 9.78
C PHE A 16 -20.03 26.82 10.77
N SER A 17 -20.82 25.78 10.55
CA SER A 17 -20.42 24.45 11.02
C SER A 17 -19.24 24.03 10.17
N ALA A 18 -18.06 24.22 10.66
CA ALA A 18 -16.90 23.51 10.13
C ALA A 18 -17.19 22.01 10.35
N ASN A 19 -17.77 21.34 9.36
CA ASN A 19 -17.92 19.90 9.40
C ASN A 19 -16.49 19.33 9.52
N ALA A 20 -16.22 18.65 10.63
CA ALA A 20 -14.96 17.94 10.79
C ALA A 20 -14.81 16.95 9.63
N LYS A 21 -13.64 16.92 9.01
CA LYS A 21 -13.36 16.00 7.90
C LYS A 21 -13.68 14.56 8.34
N PRO A 22 -14.31 13.74 7.49
CA PRO A 22 -14.54 12.34 7.82
C PRO A 22 -13.22 11.62 8.00
N LYS A 23 -13.09 10.87 9.10
CA LYS A 23 -11.90 10.06 9.37
C LYS A 23 -12.08 8.69 8.72
N ILE A 24 -11.07 8.26 7.96
CA ILE A 24 -10.98 6.93 7.34
C ILE A 24 -9.71 6.27 7.88
N VAL A 25 -9.88 5.09 8.46
CA VAL A 25 -8.76 4.33 9.03
C VAL A 25 -8.47 3.11 8.18
N THR A 26 -7.20 2.87 7.91
CA THR A 26 -6.73 1.69 7.19
C THR A 26 -5.81 0.85 8.07
N SER A 27 -5.68 -0.42 7.77
CA SER A 27 -4.77 -1.31 8.51
C SER A 27 -3.30 -0.94 8.32
N ILE A 28 -2.90 -0.62 7.09
CA ILE A 28 -1.49 -0.34 6.73
C ILE A 28 -1.34 0.92 5.88
N THR A 29 -0.14 1.49 5.88
CA THR A 29 0.19 2.73 5.18
C THR A 29 0.08 2.65 3.65
N PRO A 30 0.48 1.56 2.96
CA PRO A 30 0.24 1.45 1.52
C PRO A 30 -1.22 1.63 1.14
N VAL A 31 -2.14 0.99 1.86
CA VAL A 31 -3.59 1.14 1.61
C VAL A 31 -4.05 2.56 1.91
N ALA A 32 -3.58 3.16 3.02
CA ALA A 32 -3.90 4.55 3.35
C ALA A 32 -3.48 5.52 2.23
N SER A 33 -2.30 5.30 1.63
CA SER A 33 -1.81 6.14 0.54
C SER A 33 -2.69 6.08 -0.72
N LEU A 34 -3.27 4.92 -1.00
CA LEU A 34 -4.23 4.75 -2.10
C LEU A 34 -5.58 5.44 -1.82
N VAL A 35 -6.05 5.37 -0.57
CA VAL A 35 -7.25 6.11 -0.14
C VAL A 35 -7.03 7.61 -0.25
N ALA A 36 -5.87 8.11 0.21
CA ALA A 36 -5.52 9.54 0.15
C ALA A 36 -5.49 10.08 -1.29
N MET A 37 -5.11 9.27 -2.29
CA MET A 37 -5.19 9.67 -3.70
C MET A 37 -6.61 9.98 -4.18
N LEU A 38 -7.63 9.40 -3.55
CA LEU A 38 -9.04 9.64 -3.90
C LEU A 38 -9.67 10.77 -3.08
N THR A 39 -9.24 10.94 -1.85
CA THR A 39 -9.89 11.86 -0.90
C THR A 39 -9.16 13.19 -0.76
N GLU A 40 -7.86 13.24 -1.10
CA GLU A 40 -6.98 14.39 -0.83
C GLU A 40 -7.20 14.91 0.61
N ASP A 41 -7.27 16.22 0.78
CA ASP A 41 -7.46 16.87 2.07
C ASP A 41 -8.93 16.90 2.55
N GLU A 42 -9.87 16.27 1.84
CA GLU A 42 -11.29 16.25 2.24
C GLU A 42 -11.63 15.13 3.24
N ALA A 43 -10.70 14.21 3.50
CA ALA A 43 -10.79 13.22 4.56
C ALA A 43 -9.50 13.14 5.37
N ASP A 44 -9.63 12.79 6.65
CA ASP A 44 -8.51 12.45 7.54
C ASP A 44 -8.20 10.95 7.38
N VAL A 45 -7.20 10.62 6.57
CA VAL A 45 -6.82 9.24 6.28
C VAL A 45 -5.63 8.83 7.16
N VAL A 46 -5.83 7.81 7.98
CA VAL A 46 -4.85 7.34 8.97
C VAL A 46 -4.61 5.85 8.83
N ALA A 47 -3.36 5.39 8.89
CA ALA A 47 -3.03 3.99 9.04
C ALA A 47 -2.87 3.60 10.51
N ILE A 48 -3.30 2.37 10.86
CA ILE A 48 -3.08 1.82 12.22
C ILE A 48 -1.62 1.44 12.38
N ASN A 49 -1.11 0.59 11.50
CA ASN A 49 0.28 0.19 11.49
C ASN A 49 1.12 1.21 10.71
N ILE A 50 1.79 2.07 11.45
CA ILE A 50 2.74 3.07 10.95
C ILE A 50 4.19 2.73 11.32
N SER A 51 4.42 1.55 11.90
CA SER A 51 5.74 1.12 12.35
C SER A 51 6.47 0.33 11.27
N SER A 52 7.79 0.26 11.38
CA SER A 52 8.67 -0.53 10.51
C SER A 52 8.59 -2.05 10.73
N GLY A 53 7.53 -2.54 11.37
CA GLY A 53 7.32 -3.97 11.64
C GLY A 53 6.35 -4.60 10.64
N CYS A 54 6.54 -5.90 10.38
CA CYS A 54 5.64 -6.67 9.53
C CYS A 54 4.19 -6.60 10.06
N PRO A 55 3.18 -6.28 9.22
CA PRO A 55 1.77 -6.20 9.61
C PRO A 55 1.23 -7.47 10.26
N HIS A 56 1.72 -8.63 9.85
CA HIS A 56 1.32 -9.94 10.41
C HIS A 56 1.61 -10.09 11.91
N HIS A 57 2.58 -9.34 12.44
CA HIS A 57 2.99 -9.39 13.84
C HIS A 57 2.63 -8.12 14.62
N TYR A 58 1.85 -7.22 14.01
CA TYR A 58 1.47 -5.98 14.66
C TYR A 58 0.63 -6.24 15.91
N GLN A 59 1.09 -5.69 17.04
CA GLN A 59 0.34 -5.69 18.29
C GLN A 59 -0.31 -4.33 18.49
N MET A 60 -1.64 -4.33 18.53
CA MET A 60 -2.43 -3.12 18.71
C MET A 60 -2.10 -2.40 20.01
N ARG A 61 -1.87 -1.09 19.92
CA ARG A 61 -1.65 -0.21 21.07
C ARG A 61 -2.99 0.30 21.61
N PRO A 62 -3.08 0.62 22.93
CA PRO A 62 -4.28 1.25 23.48
C PRO A 62 -4.70 2.53 22.75
N SER A 63 -3.72 3.31 22.21
CA SER A 63 -3.94 4.53 21.44
C SER A 63 -4.56 4.33 20.06
N ASP A 64 -4.58 3.10 19.54
CA ASP A 64 -5.15 2.84 18.21
C ASP A 64 -6.67 2.71 18.26
N LYS A 65 -7.21 2.27 19.40
CA LYS A 65 -8.65 2.12 19.60
C LYS A 65 -9.45 3.41 19.33
N PRO A 66 -9.13 4.57 19.94
CA PRO A 66 -9.84 5.81 19.65
C PRO A 66 -9.78 6.20 18.18
N LYS A 67 -8.61 6.01 17.51
CA LYS A 67 -8.48 6.34 16.09
C LYS A 67 -9.53 5.62 15.25
N ILE A 68 -9.78 4.35 15.58
CA ILE A 68 -10.71 3.48 14.83
C ILE A 68 -12.16 3.81 15.19
N PHE A 69 -12.50 3.81 16.49
CA PHE A 69 -13.90 3.95 16.90
C PHE A 69 -14.47 5.36 16.67
N GLU A 70 -13.63 6.37 16.46
CA GLU A 70 -14.01 7.72 16.05
C GLU A 70 -14.08 7.88 14.52
N SER A 71 -13.73 6.87 13.74
CA SER A 71 -13.74 6.95 12.28
C SER A 71 -15.10 6.60 11.67
N LYS A 72 -15.30 7.04 10.42
CA LYS A 72 -16.48 6.67 9.62
C LYS A 72 -16.31 5.33 8.92
N MET A 73 -15.05 4.96 8.62
CA MET A 73 -14.74 3.78 7.83
C MET A 73 -13.44 3.13 8.31
N LEU A 74 -13.45 1.81 8.38
CA LEU A 74 -12.27 0.96 8.59
C LEU A 74 -12.03 0.12 7.34
N ILE A 75 -10.84 0.23 6.77
CA ILE A 75 -10.42 -0.51 5.57
C ILE A 75 -9.26 -1.44 5.95
N TYR A 76 -9.40 -2.73 5.69
CA TYR A 76 -8.35 -3.71 5.92
C TYR A 76 -8.31 -4.76 4.80
N ILE A 77 -7.25 -5.51 4.71
CA ILE A 77 -7.00 -6.40 3.57
C ILE A 77 -7.74 -7.73 3.74
N ASP A 78 -7.34 -8.52 4.73
CA ASP A 78 -7.93 -9.83 4.98
C ASP A 78 -7.71 -10.29 6.43
N ASP A 79 -8.58 -11.16 6.92
CA ASP A 79 -8.49 -11.69 8.28
C ASP A 79 -7.18 -12.45 8.55
N SER A 80 -6.59 -13.02 7.50
CA SER A 80 -5.32 -13.76 7.57
C SER A 80 -4.09 -12.86 7.45
N PHE A 81 -4.22 -11.69 6.79
CA PHE A 81 -3.11 -10.77 6.59
C PHE A 81 -2.97 -9.79 7.76
N ASP A 82 -4.04 -9.07 8.09
CA ASP A 82 -4.07 -8.03 9.12
C ASP A 82 -5.10 -8.36 10.21
N SER A 83 -4.90 -9.53 10.85
CA SER A 83 -5.80 -10.09 11.85
C SER A 83 -6.12 -9.17 13.03
N PHE A 84 -5.23 -8.20 13.33
CA PHE A 84 -5.48 -7.17 14.35
C PHE A 84 -6.62 -6.24 13.93
N ALA A 85 -6.70 -5.89 12.64
CA ALA A 85 -7.77 -5.04 12.09
C ALA A 85 -9.10 -5.82 12.00
N ALA A 86 -9.04 -7.10 11.63
CA ALA A 86 -10.22 -7.98 11.61
C ALA A 86 -10.92 -8.05 12.97
N LYS A 87 -10.14 -8.23 14.06
CA LYS A 87 -10.68 -8.25 15.43
C LYS A 87 -11.35 -6.93 15.86
N LEU A 88 -10.91 -5.81 15.29
CA LEU A 88 -11.53 -4.51 15.53
C LEU A 88 -12.79 -4.33 14.71
N ALA A 89 -12.79 -4.83 13.47
CA ALA A 89 -13.93 -4.77 12.58
C ALA A 89 -15.18 -5.43 13.16
N GLU A 90 -15.01 -6.50 13.97
CA GLU A 90 -16.12 -7.16 14.67
C GLU A 90 -16.91 -6.24 15.63
N LYS A 91 -16.27 -5.18 16.15
CA LYS A 91 -16.86 -4.26 17.15
C LYS A 91 -17.02 -2.85 16.60
N PHE A 92 -16.71 -2.66 15.35
CA PHE A 92 -16.76 -1.35 14.72
C PHE A 92 -18.15 -1.04 14.21
N GLU A 93 -18.73 0.08 14.66
CA GLU A 93 -20.10 0.49 14.29
C GLU A 93 -20.16 1.22 12.94
N GLY A 94 -19.03 1.69 12.42
CA GLY A 94 -18.96 2.37 11.12
C GLY A 94 -18.89 1.38 9.96
N LYS A 95 -18.56 1.90 8.78
CA LYS A 95 -18.42 1.06 7.58
C LYS A 95 -17.11 0.27 7.61
N VAL A 96 -17.21 -1.06 7.58
CA VAL A 96 -16.07 -1.95 7.36
C VAL A 96 -15.93 -2.26 5.86
N VAL A 97 -14.71 -2.13 5.34
CA VAL A 97 -14.33 -2.51 3.98
C VAL A 97 -13.22 -3.55 4.06
N LYS A 98 -13.53 -4.78 3.67
CA LYS A 98 -12.57 -5.88 3.56
C LYS A 98 -12.13 -6.00 2.10
N ILE A 99 -10.86 -5.69 1.80
CA ILE A 99 -10.34 -5.59 0.43
C ILE A 99 -10.36 -6.95 -0.27
N SER A 100 -10.13 -8.05 0.45
CA SER A 100 -10.19 -9.40 -0.12
C SER A 100 -11.57 -9.79 -0.68
N SER A 101 -12.62 -9.02 -0.36
CA SER A 101 -13.95 -9.21 -0.95
C SER A 101 -14.16 -8.49 -2.29
N PHE A 102 -13.17 -7.72 -2.77
CA PHE A 102 -13.25 -7.03 -4.05
C PHE A 102 -13.09 -8.02 -5.20
N GLY A 103 -14.14 -8.14 -6.02
CA GLY A 103 -14.17 -9.12 -7.11
C GLY A 103 -13.27 -8.80 -8.30
N SER A 104 -12.83 -7.55 -8.42
CA SER A 104 -11.96 -7.08 -9.51
C SER A 104 -10.47 -7.24 -9.22
N LEU A 105 -10.08 -7.56 -7.96
CA LEU A 105 -8.68 -7.71 -7.60
C LEU A 105 -8.16 -9.12 -7.89
N ASN A 106 -6.97 -9.19 -8.43
CA ASN A 106 -6.25 -10.44 -8.63
C ASN A 106 -5.20 -10.61 -7.51
N PHE A 107 -5.55 -11.41 -6.52
CA PHE A 107 -4.61 -11.89 -5.53
C PHE A 107 -3.94 -13.13 -6.10
N GLN A 108 -2.72 -13.02 -6.58
CA GLN A 108 -2.00 -14.15 -7.16
C GLN A 108 -1.97 -15.31 -6.14
N ASP A 109 -2.41 -16.49 -6.60
CA ASP A 109 -2.10 -17.73 -5.92
C ASP A 109 -0.62 -18.03 -6.16
N GLY A 110 0.22 -17.61 -5.23
CA GLY A 110 1.59 -18.05 -5.18
C GLY A 110 1.63 -19.58 -4.96
N LYS A 111 2.79 -20.22 -5.13
CA LYS A 111 2.97 -21.65 -4.82
C LYS A 111 2.61 -22.00 -3.36
N GLU A 112 2.42 -21.00 -2.52
CA GLU A 112 2.24 -21.11 -1.06
C GLU A 112 0.96 -20.45 -0.52
N GLY A 113 0.05 -20.01 -1.39
CA GLY A 113 -1.20 -19.36 -1.01
C GLY A 113 -1.39 -18.00 -1.63
N ILE A 114 -2.37 -17.27 -1.12
CA ILE A 114 -2.76 -15.96 -1.62
C ILE A 114 -1.68 -14.92 -1.27
N ASN A 115 -1.22 -14.16 -2.26
CA ASN A 115 -0.33 -13.01 -2.06
C ASN A 115 -1.15 -11.73 -1.91
N TRP A 116 -1.22 -11.20 -0.69
CA TRP A 116 -2.03 -10.05 -0.35
C TRP A 116 -1.45 -8.69 -0.76
N HIS A 117 -0.22 -8.61 -1.28
CA HIS A 117 0.48 -7.35 -1.62
C HIS A 117 -0.02 -6.72 -2.93
N PHE A 118 -1.35 -6.69 -3.12
CA PHE A 118 -2.03 -6.24 -4.34
C PHE A 118 -1.62 -4.83 -4.79
N TRP A 119 -1.24 -3.95 -3.85
CA TRP A 119 -0.83 -2.56 -4.13
C TRP A 119 0.46 -2.45 -4.92
N LEU A 120 1.23 -3.52 -5.03
CA LEU A 120 2.44 -3.58 -5.85
C LEU A 120 2.15 -3.88 -7.33
N ASP A 121 0.96 -4.39 -7.66
CA ASP A 121 0.45 -4.51 -9.03
C ASP A 121 -0.38 -3.26 -9.37
N LEU A 122 0.12 -2.40 -10.23
CA LEU A 122 -0.55 -1.16 -10.63
C LEU A 122 -1.91 -1.38 -11.33
N ASN A 123 -2.14 -2.54 -11.95
CA ASN A 123 -3.44 -2.89 -12.52
C ASN A 123 -4.45 -3.21 -11.40
N ASN A 124 -4.02 -3.91 -10.35
CA ASN A 124 -4.83 -4.07 -9.13
C ASN A 124 -5.15 -2.72 -8.48
N VAL A 125 -4.20 -1.79 -8.46
CA VAL A 125 -4.45 -0.43 -7.92
C VAL A 125 -5.52 0.30 -8.71
N LEU A 126 -5.54 0.19 -10.04
CA LEU A 126 -6.61 0.76 -10.87
C LEU A 126 -7.98 0.15 -10.52
N ALA A 127 -8.04 -1.18 -10.39
CA ALA A 127 -9.26 -1.89 -10.02
C ALA A 127 -9.72 -1.54 -8.60
N PHE A 128 -8.79 -1.48 -7.64
CA PHE A 128 -9.04 -1.05 -6.27
C PHE A 128 -9.67 0.35 -6.20
N HIS A 129 -9.10 1.33 -6.94
CA HIS A 129 -9.64 2.68 -6.97
C HIS A 129 -11.05 2.72 -7.57
N ASP A 130 -11.35 1.88 -8.57
CA ASP A 130 -12.69 1.84 -9.16
C ASP A 130 -13.74 1.35 -8.16
N GLU A 131 -13.48 0.28 -7.40
CA GLU A 131 -14.39 -0.24 -6.39
C GLU A 131 -14.46 0.66 -5.14
N LEU A 132 -13.30 1.11 -4.63
CA LEU A 132 -13.26 1.96 -3.45
C LEU A 132 -13.97 3.29 -3.68
N ALA A 133 -13.80 3.92 -4.85
CA ALA A 133 -14.50 5.16 -5.17
C ALA A 133 -16.03 5.03 -5.07
N ALA A 134 -16.57 3.92 -5.57
CA ALA A 134 -18.02 3.66 -5.46
C ALA A 134 -18.47 3.51 -4.00
N ILE A 135 -17.66 2.84 -3.18
CA ILE A 135 -17.94 2.68 -1.74
C ILE A 135 -17.87 4.03 -1.01
N LEU A 136 -16.81 4.83 -1.25
CA LEU A 136 -16.64 6.14 -0.63
C LEU A 136 -17.80 7.06 -0.94
N ILE A 137 -18.22 7.15 -2.21
CA ILE A 137 -19.35 7.99 -2.65
C ILE A 137 -20.64 7.56 -1.98
N LYS A 138 -20.86 6.25 -1.85
CA LYS A 138 -22.07 5.71 -1.24
C LYS A 138 -22.14 5.94 0.27
N GLU A 139 -21.04 5.66 0.98
CA GLU A 139 -21.03 5.63 2.45
C GLU A 139 -20.66 7.01 3.05
N ILE A 140 -19.98 7.88 2.30
CA ILE A 140 -19.62 9.24 2.70
C ILE A 140 -19.97 10.22 1.55
N PRO A 141 -21.26 10.56 1.37
CA PRO A 141 -21.71 11.36 0.22
C PRO A 141 -21.03 12.73 0.07
N ASP A 142 -20.56 13.31 1.16
CA ASP A 142 -19.83 14.59 1.16
C ASP A 142 -18.50 14.51 0.37
N LEU A 143 -17.92 13.32 0.24
CA LEU A 143 -16.71 13.09 -0.56
C LEU A 143 -16.99 12.90 -2.06
N LYS A 144 -18.25 12.87 -2.51
CA LYS A 144 -18.60 12.53 -3.90
C LYS A 144 -17.81 13.36 -4.91
N THR A 145 -17.89 14.68 -4.80
CA THR A 145 -17.26 15.59 -5.79
C THR A 145 -15.77 15.43 -5.88
N VAL A 146 -15.08 15.32 -4.73
CA VAL A 146 -13.62 15.15 -4.69
C VAL A 146 -13.22 13.78 -5.21
N VAL A 147 -13.92 12.71 -4.81
CA VAL A 147 -13.62 11.35 -5.24
C VAL A 147 -13.82 11.18 -6.76
N GLU A 148 -14.91 11.71 -7.34
CA GLU A 148 -15.13 11.68 -8.80
C GLU A 148 -14.03 12.42 -9.56
N SER A 149 -13.63 13.60 -9.09
CA SER A 149 -12.53 14.38 -9.69
C SER A 149 -11.19 13.64 -9.58
N ASN A 150 -10.86 13.17 -8.38
CA ASN A 150 -9.55 12.60 -8.09
C ASN A 150 -9.37 11.18 -8.67
N LYS A 151 -10.46 10.43 -8.83
CA LYS A 151 -10.41 9.13 -9.51
C LYS A 151 -9.76 9.23 -10.89
N SER A 152 -10.09 10.27 -11.66
CA SER A 152 -9.50 10.51 -12.99
C SER A 152 -8.03 10.88 -12.90
N LYS A 153 -7.64 11.72 -11.94
CA LYS A 153 -6.24 12.12 -11.70
C LYS A 153 -5.39 10.93 -11.22
N ALA A 154 -5.92 10.17 -10.25
CA ALA A 154 -5.27 8.97 -9.73
C ALA A 154 -5.04 7.94 -10.84
N ARG A 155 -6.07 7.67 -11.67
CA ARG A 155 -5.96 6.78 -12.82
C ARG A 155 -4.87 7.22 -13.81
N ALA A 156 -4.80 8.51 -14.13
CA ALA A 156 -3.77 9.05 -15.03
C ALA A 156 -2.37 8.87 -14.41
N LYS A 157 -2.21 9.14 -13.11
CA LYS A 157 -0.95 8.96 -12.39
C LYS A 157 -0.49 7.50 -12.37
N ILE A 158 -1.40 6.55 -12.07
CA ILE A 158 -1.08 5.13 -12.08
C ILE A 158 -0.70 4.64 -13.47
N LYS A 159 -1.41 5.07 -14.53
CA LYS A 159 -1.04 4.75 -15.91
C LYS A 159 0.35 5.28 -16.28
N SER A 160 0.71 6.47 -15.83
CA SER A 160 2.06 7.01 -16.02
C SER A 160 3.12 6.16 -15.30
N LEU A 161 2.82 5.64 -14.11
CA LEU A 161 3.72 4.73 -13.38
C LEU A 161 3.87 3.39 -14.11
N ILE A 162 2.80 2.84 -14.69
CA ILE A 162 2.87 1.61 -15.51
C ILE A 162 3.82 1.81 -16.70
N GLN A 163 3.64 2.92 -17.44
CA GLN A 163 4.49 3.23 -18.59
C GLN A 163 5.95 3.45 -18.18
N LEU A 164 6.18 4.20 -17.11
CA LEU A 164 7.52 4.47 -16.61
C LEU A 164 8.20 3.16 -16.16
N LYS A 165 7.51 2.33 -15.36
CA LYS A 165 8.03 1.05 -14.91
C LYS A 165 8.42 0.17 -16.10
N GLY A 166 7.53 0.01 -17.08
CA GLY A 166 7.81 -0.77 -18.29
C GLY A 166 9.02 -0.26 -19.07
N HIS A 167 9.18 1.07 -19.18
CA HIS A 167 10.32 1.69 -19.85
C HIS A 167 11.63 1.52 -19.07
N GLU A 168 11.64 1.91 -17.79
CA GLU A 168 12.86 1.95 -16.97
C GLU A 168 13.39 0.54 -16.65
N LEU A 169 12.50 -0.44 -16.53
CA LEU A 169 12.86 -1.80 -16.17
C LEU A 169 12.96 -2.77 -17.37
N ALA A 170 12.72 -2.31 -18.59
CA ALA A 170 12.80 -3.14 -19.81
C ALA A 170 14.19 -3.74 -20.06
N ALA A 171 15.25 -3.09 -19.57
CA ALA A 171 16.63 -3.56 -19.72
C ALA A 171 17.10 -4.46 -18.56
N ILE A 172 16.25 -4.68 -17.55
CA ILE A 172 16.57 -5.55 -16.42
C ILE A 172 16.62 -7.00 -16.90
N LYS A 173 17.74 -7.65 -16.64
CA LYS A 173 17.96 -9.08 -16.89
C LYS A 173 18.76 -9.68 -15.75
N ASP A 174 18.76 -11.00 -15.69
CA ASP A 174 19.62 -11.74 -14.77
C ASP A 174 19.49 -11.26 -13.31
N ILE A 175 18.26 -11.03 -12.86
CA ILE A 175 17.97 -10.73 -11.45
C ILE A 175 17.25 -11.89 -10.77
N VAL A 176 17.57 -12.10 -9.49
CA VAL A 176 16.88 -13.08 -8.65
C VAL A 176 16.09 -12.35 -7.58
N VAL A 177 14.78 -12.56 -7.56
CA VAL A 177 13.88 -12.03 -6.53
C VAL A 177 13.62 -13.12 -5.52
N VAL A 178 14.01 -12.89 -4.26
CA VAL A 178 13.93 -13.90 -3.19
C VAL A 178 12.84 -13.60 -2.15
N SER A 179 11.91 -12.69 -2.47
CA SER A 179 10.76 -12.36 -1.63
C SER A 179 9.46 -12.51 -2.40
N ASP A 180 8.53 -13.29 -1.84
CA ASP A 180 7.17 -13.46 -2.36
C ASP A 180 6.35 -12.17 -2.24
N SER A 181 6.56 -11.35 -1.20
CA SER A 181 5.90 -10.06 -1.04
C SER A 181 6.05 -9.15 -2.27
N LEU A 182 7.16 -9.29 -3.00
CA LEU A 182 7.47 -8.48 -4.18
C LEU A 182 6.88 -9.03 -5.49
N GLU A 183 6.27 -10.20 -5.49
CA GLU A 183 5.80 -10.88 -6.73
C GLU A 183 4.87 -9.99 -7.56
N HIS A 184 3.92 -9.33 -6.94
CA HIS A 184 3.01 -8.40 -7.62
C HIS A 184 3.74 -7.26 -8.32
N PHE A 185 4.87 -6.80 -7.78
CA PHE A 185 5.67 -5.76 -8.41
C PHE A 185 6.30 -6.24 -9.73
N PHE A 186 6.73 -7.51 -9.79
CA PHE A 186 7.43 -8.06 -10.96
C PHE A 186 6.52 -8.71 -12.00
N LYS A 187 5.20 -8.72 -11.79
CA LYS A 187 4.24 -9.39 -12.68
C LYS A 187 4.28 -8.91 -14.12
N ASP A 188 4.41 -7.60 -14.33
CA ASP A 188 4.37 -6.95 -15.65
C ASP A 188 5.76 -6.44 -16.08
N VAL A 189 6.82 -6.95 -15.48
CA VAL A 189 8.20 -6.63 -15.89
C VAL A 189 8.64 -7.67 -16.90
N ASP A 190 8.89 -7.24 -18.13
CA ASP A 190 9.47 -8.07 -19.18
C ASP A 190 10.98 -8.22 -18.93
N ALA A 191 11.30 -9.02 -17.91
CA ALA A 191 12.66 -9.28 -17.46
C ALA A 191 12.81 -10.77 -17.13
N ASP A 192 14.01 -11.28 -17.30
CA ASP A 192 14.34 -12.64 -16.88
C ASP A 192 14.49 -12.69 -15.35
N VAL A 193 13.36 -12.85 -14.66
CA VAL A 193 13.26 -12.82 -13.21
C VAL A 193 13.08 -14.24 -12.66
N VAL A 194 14.09 -14.76 -11.98
CA VAL A 194 13.98 -16.00 -11.22
C VAL A 194 13.49 -15.69 -9.82
N LYS A 195 12.30 -16.16 -9.48
CA LYS A 195 11.68 -15.93 -8.17
C LYS A 195 11.97 -17.11 -7.25
N LEU A 196 12.69 -16.85 -6.17
CA LEU A 196 12.92 -17.81 -5.10
C LEU A 196 12.06 -17.42 -3.90
N TYR A 197 11.03 -18.19 -3.64
CA TYR A 197 10.13 -17.94 -2.52
C TYR A 197 10.61 -18.70 -1.29
N LYS A 198 10.72 -17.98 -0.18
CA LYS A 198 11.07 -18.56 1.10
C LYS A 198 9.78 -18.93 1.84
N LYS A 199 9.61 -20.22 2.17
CA LYS A 199 8.55 -20.64 3.07
C LYS A 199 8.73 -20.03 4.45
N THR A 200 7.63 -19.79 5.15
CA THR A 200 7.56 -19.24 6.51
C THR A 200 8.46 -19.97 7.52
N HIS A 201 8.87 -21.21 7.19
CA HIS A 201 9.85 -21.99 7.91
C HIS A 201 10.90 -22.48 6.90
N SER A 202 11.99 -21.73 6.77
CA SER A 202 13.13 -22.11 5.91
C SER A 202 13.66 -23.47 6.35
N SER A 203 13.47 -24.47 5.50
CA SER A 203 14.12 -25.77 5.67
C SER A 203 15.55 -25.70 5.15
N LEU A 204 16.40 -26.64 5.56
CA LEU A 204 17.74 -26.81 4.97
C LEU A 204 17.67 -26.97 3.44
N ARG A 205 16.57 -27.50 2.92
CA ARG A 205 16.33 -27.67 1.49
C ARG A 205 16.16 -26.29 0.80
N ASP A 206 15.42 -25.36 1.40
CA ASP A 206 15.20 -24.04 0.82
C ASP A 206 16.54 -23.25 0.75
N TYR A 207 17.41 -23.44 1.77
CA TYR A 207 18.77 -22.88 1.72
C TYR A 207 19.61 -23.48 0.60
N ASN A 208 19.53 -24.80 0.40
CA ASN A 208 20.26 -25.48 -0.66
C ASN A 208 19.77 -25.04 -2.04
N ASP A 209 18.45 -24.85 -2.22
CA ASP A 209 17.86 -24.38 -3.46
C ASP A 209 18.30 -22.94 -3.77
N ILE A 210 18.36 -22.07 -2.77
CA ILE A 210 18.90 -20.70 -2.90
C ILE A 210 20.39 -20.76 -3.24
N GLU A 211 21.19 -21.58 -2.55
CA GLU A 211 22.61 -21.75 -2.83
C GLU A 211 22.87 -22.27 -4.24
N TYR A 212 22.10 -23.26 -4.67
CA TYR A 212 22.22 -23.81 -6.01
C TYR A 212 21.89 -22.75 -7.08
N THR A 213 20.76 -22.04 -6.93
CA THR A 213 20.34 -21.03 -7.89
C THR A 213 21.32 -19.85 -7.93
N LEU A 214 21.65 -19.26 -6.78
CA LEU A 214 22.55 -18.10 -6.74
C LEU A 214 24.02 -18.46 -7.00
N GLY A 215 24.44 -19.69 -6.70
CA GLY A 215 25.80 -20.16 -6.93
C GLY A 215 26.09 -20.49 -8.40
N ASN A 216 25.09 -21.02 -9.11
CA ASN A 216 25.21 -21.43 -10.52
C ASN A 216 24.59 -20.45 -11.51
N ASP A 217 23.87 -19.43 -11.02
CA ASP A 217 23.16 -18.47 -11.85
C ASP A 217 24.11 -17.37 -12.35
N THR A 218 23.81 -16.91 -13.56
CA THR A 218 24.43 -15.71 -14.15
C THR A 218 23.87 -14.43 -13.53
N ALA A 219 22.88 -14.52 -12.62
CA ALA A 219 22.26 -13.38 -11.96
C ALA A 219 23.31 -12.42 -11.37
N GLN A 220 23.22 -11.16 -11.78
CA GLN A 220 24.12 -10.11 -11.33
C GLN A 220 23.55 -9.35 -10.12
N CYS A 221 22.24 -9.46 -9.89
CA CYS A 221 21.54 -8.72 -8.86
C CYS A 221 20.55 -9.61 -8.09
N ILE A 222 20.55 -9.46 -6.76
CA ILE A 222 19.59 -10.10 -5.87
C ILE A 222 18.64 -9.02 -5.35
N VAL A 223 17.33 -9.26 -5.48
CA VAL A 223 16.28 -8.37 -4.95
C VAL A 223 15.60 -9.05 -3.78
N ILE A 224 15.56 -8.37 -2.65
CA ILE A 224 14.94 -8.84 -1.40
C ILE A 224 13.99 -7.79 -0.84
N ASP A 225 13.06 -8.21 0.00
CA ASP A 225 12.28 -7.27 0.79
C ASP A 225 13.13 -6.62 1.89
N SER A 226 12.90 -5.34 2.16
CA SER A 226 13.65 -4.58 3.17
C SER A 226 13.50 -5.13 4.59
N ALA A 227 12.40 -5.84 4.86
CA ALA A 227 12.14 -6.51 6.14
C ALA A 227 12.92 -7.82 6.31
N GLN A 228 13.53 -8.35 5.23
CA GLN A 228 14.28 -9.61 5.29
C GLN A 228 15.71 -9.41 5.75
N ASP A 229 16.24 -10.43 6.46
CA ASP A 229 17.66 -10.51 6.77
C ASP A 229 18.48 -10.81 5.50
N ASP A 230 19.42 -9.93 5.20
CA ASP A 230 20.29 -10.03 4.03
C ASP A 230 21.59 -10.83 4.26
N SER A 231 21.86 -11.22 5.50
CA SER A 231 23.15 -11.84 5.90
C SER A 231 23.45 -13.11 5.11
N VAL A 232 22.41 -13.91 4.83
CA VAL A 232 22.53 -15.19 4.10
C VAL A 232 22.91 -15.02 2.63
N TYR A 233 22.66 -13.85 2.04
CA TYR A 233 22.93 -13.56 0.63
C TYR A 233 24.30 -12.91 0.38
N LYS A 234 24.93 -12.34 1.41
CA LYS A 234 26.23 -11.63 1.28
C LYS A 234 27.36 -12.52 0.74
N LYS A 235 27.30 -13.82 1.02
CA LYS A 235 28.31 -14.78 0.56
C LYS A 235 28.39 -14.93 -0.97
N PHE A 236 27.32 -14.57 -1.71
CA PHE A 236 27.29 -14.70 -3.17
C PHE A 236 28.01 -13.58 -3.91
N ASN A 237 28.46 -12.54 -3.20
CA ASN A 237 29.17 -11.37 -3.76
C ASN A 237 28.47 -10.76 -4.98
N LYS A 238 27.14 -10.73 -4.96
CA LYS A 238 26.28 -10.13 -5.99
C LYS A 238 25.75 -8.79 -5.50
N LYS A 239 25.39 -7.90 -6.43
CA LYS A 239 24.70 -6.66 -6.09
C LYS A 239 23.38 -6.99 -5.43
N MET A 240 23.05 -6.29 -4.36
CA MET A 240 21.81 -6.50 -3.61
C MET A 240 20.97 -5.23 -3.60
N VAL A 241 19.70 -5.37 -3.94
CA VAL A 241 18.71 -4.29 -3.87
C VAL A 241 17.62 -4.67 -2.88
N LYS A 242 17.34 -3.77 -1.96
CA LYS A 242 16.26 -3.91 -0.99
C LYS A 242 15.08 -3.06 -1.43
N LEU A 243 13.91 -3.67 -1.59
CA LEU A 243 12.65 -2.98 -1.86
C LEU A 243 11.75 -3.07 -0.64
N ASP A 244 11.05 -2.00 -0.35
CA ASP A 244 10.10 -1.95 0.77
C ASP A 244 8.69 -2.22 0.26
N SER A 245 8.15 -3.40 0.57
CA SER A 245 6.81 -3.79 0.16
C SER A 245 5.71 -3.23 1.06
N GLU A 246 5.98 -2.99 2.34
CA GLU A 246 4.93 -2.75 3.34
C GLU A 246 5.18 -1.55 4.27
N ASN A 247 6.44 -1.25 4.61
CA ASN A 247 6.79 -0.31 5.67
C ASN A 247 6.92 1.13 5.15
N TRP A 248 5.90 1.60 4.46
CA TRP A 248 5.89 2.93 3.88
C TRP A 248 5.70 4.00 4.96
N ILE A 249 6.80 4.45 5.53
CA ILE A 249 6.77 5.49 6.56
C ILE A 249 6.22 6.78 5.96
N ASN A 250 5.25 7.34 6.66
CA ASN A 250 4.70 8.66 6.38
C ASN A 250 5.28 9.65 7.40
N ASP A 251 5.96 10.68 6.91
CA ASP A 251 6.63 11.69 7.76
C ASP A 251 5.63 12.71 8.35
N GLU A 252 4.37 12.65 7.95
CA GLU A 252 3.33 13.57 8.42
C GLU A 252 2.64 13.05 9.67
N ARG A 253 2.51 13.94 10.66
CA ARG A 253 1.91 13.60 11.96
C ARG A 253 0.38 13.47 11.90
N ASP A 254 -0.28 14.16 10.99
CA ASP A 254 -1.72 14.38 10.96
C ASP A 254 -2.40 13.82 9.69
N GLY A 255 -1.89 12.74 9.10
CA GLY A 255 -2.49 12.12 7.94
C GLY A 255 -1.49 11.52 6.96
N VAL A 256 -1.99 10.91 5.91
CA VAL A 256 -1.17 10.28 4.87
C VAL A 256 -1.10 11.18 3.65
N ARG A 257 0.10 11.49 3.19
CA ARG A 257 0.34 12.33 2.00
C ARG A 257 -0.28 11.73 0.75
N VAL A 258 -0.91 12.58 -0.05
CA VAL A 258 -1.53 12.21 -1.34
C VAL A 258 -0.52 11.63 -2.33
N ASP A 259 0.73 12.10 -2.29
CA ASP A 259 1.80 11.66 -3.20
C ASP A 259 2.61 10.44 -2.69
N LEU A 260 2.32 9.95 -1.47
CA LEU A 260 3.09 8.89 -0.82
C LEU A 260 3.20 7.64 -1.70
N PHE A 261 2.06 7.17 -2.24
CA PHE A 261 2.04 5.99 -3.11
C PHE A 261 2.99 6.15 -4.31
N SER A 262 2.82 7.23 -5.07
CA SER A 262 3.62 7.44 -6.28
C SER A 262 5.09 7.65 -5.96
N ARG A 263 5.43 8.33 -4.87
CA ARG A 263 6.80 8.54 -4.42
C ARG A 263 7.47 7.21 -4.06
N LYS A 264 6.79 6.38 -3.26
CA LYS A 264 7.32 5.06 -2.87
C LYS A 264 7.48 4.12 -4.05
N TYR A 265 6.52 4.14 -4.97
CA TYR A 265 6.59 3.32 -6.17
C TYR A 265 7.74 3.75 -7.10
N LEU A 266 7.95 5.06 -7.26
CA LEU A 266 9.11 5.62 -8.00
C LEU A 266 10.44 5.28 -7.34
N GLU A 267 10.52 5.33 -6.00
CA GLU A 267 11.70 4.91 -5.24
C GLU A 267 12.07 3.45 -5.54
N MET A 268 11.08 2.54 -5.57
CA MET A 268 11.32 1.14 -5.91
C MET A 268 11.86 0.96 -7.33
N ILE A 269 11.29 1.69 -8.31
CA ILE A 269 11.79 1.67 -9.70
C ILE A 269 13.24 2.18 -9.75
N GLU A 270 13.54 3.28 -9.09
CA GLU A 270 14.87 3.89 -9.10
C GLU A 270 15.94 2.98 -8.43
N LEU A 271 15.58 2.33 -7.32
CA LEU A 271 16.45 1.36 -6.67
C LEU A 271 16.81 0.19 -7.60
N LEU A 272 15.82 -0.29 -8.38
CA LEU A 272 16.03 -1.39 -9.32
C LEU A 272 16.90 -1.01 -10.52
N LYS A 273 16.90 0.25 -10.94
CA LYS A 273 17.83 0.73 -11.98
C LYS A 273 19.28 0.49 -11.59
N GLY A 274 19.56 0.48 -10.29
CA GLY A 274 20.85 0.05 -9.79
C GLY A 274 21.27 -1.34 -10.26
N CYS A 275 20.35 -2.27 -10.58
CA CYS A 275 20.68 -3.58 -11.15
C CYS A 275 21.05 -3.52 -12.65
N ILE A 276 20.71 -2.43 -13.35
CA ILE A 276 20.99 -2.25 -14.79
C ILE A 276 22.38 -1.67 -15.02
N ASP A 277 22.82 -0.80 -14.10
CA ASP A 277 24.10 -0.11 -14.23
C ASP A 277 25.25 -1.13 -14.19
N LYS A 278 25.80 -1.41 -15.36
CA LYS A 278 27.06 -2.16 -15.49
C LYS A 278 28.17 -1.28 -14.94
N SER A 279 28.72 -1.69 -13.80
CA SER A 279 30.00 -1.18 -13.28
C SER A 279 31.10 -1.36 -14.30
#